data_20b2915bac9f7508d9b92242d68d89f8
#
_entry.id   20b2915bac9f7508d9b92242d68d89f8
#
_cell.length_a   1.000
_cell.length_b   1.000
_cell.length_c   1.000
_cell.angle_alpha   90.00
_cell.angle_beta   90.00
_cell.angle_gamma   90.00
#
_symmetry.space_group_name_H-M   'P 1'
#
loop_
_entity.id
_entity.type
_entity.pdbx_description
1 polymer ?
#
loop_
_entity_poly.entity_id
_entity_poly.type
_entity_poly.pdbx_seq_one_letter_code
_entity_poly.pdbx_strand_id
1 'polypeptide(L)'
;MKAGSGSKAFALLVQPDGKLVVGGLAYTPGQDFALARFNPDGTLDTQFGDQGVVTTDLGGSDVIFALALQPGSKIVAAGGSGGGAGGGYTSSFALARYNPDGSLDASFDADGKVVTDFAGAADSLLAMRLQADGRIVVAGWRELRGAQSELEFAVARYWP
;
A
#
# COMPACT_ATOMS: atom_id res chain seq x y z
N MET A 1 7.28 9.93 -16.60
CA MET A 1 6.02 9.78 -15.87
C MET A 1 6.10 10.62 -14.61
N LYS A 2 5.11 11.49 -14.35
CA LYS A 2 5.10 12.31 -13.14
C LYS A 2 3.79 12.04 -12.39
N ALA A 3 3.86 11.17 -11.37
CA ALA A 3 2.90 11.21 -10.28
C ALA A 3 3.39 12.31 -9.31
N GLY A 4 2.97 13.55 -9.52
CA GLY A 4 3.44 14.68 -8.72
C GLY A 4 4.88 15.13 -9.02
N SER A 5 5.55 15.78 -8.06
CA SER A 5 6.93 16.27 -8.17
C SER A 5 8.01 15.18 -8.09
N GLY A 6 7.62 13.93 -7.90
CA GLY A 6 8.46 12.74 -7.85
C GLY A 6 7.67 11.54 -7.37
N SER A 7 8.19 10.34 -7.64
CA SER A 7 7.62 9.07 -7.16
C SER A 7 8.72 8.03 -6.99
N LYS A 8 8.48 7.05 -6.11
CA LYS A 8 9.36 5.90 -5.91
C LYS A 8 8.52 4.63 -5.91
N ALA A 9 9.01 3.58 -6.57
CA ALA A 9 8.40 2.26 -6.57
C ALA A 9 9.19 1.30 -5.68
N PHE A 10 8.48 0.51 -4.88
CA PHE A 10 9.05 -0.49 -3.97
C PHE A 10 8.45 -1.87 -4.17
N ALA A 11 7.29 -1.95 -4.81
CA ALA A 11 6.56 -3.19 -5.06
C ALA A 11 6.17 -3.33 -6.53
N LEU A 12 6.13 -4.57 -7.00
CA LEU A 12 5.72 -4.94 -8.35
C LEU A 12 4.76 -6.13 -8.29
N LEU A 13 3.72 -6.07 -9.10
CA LEU A 13 2.74 -7.14 -9.30
C LEU A 13 2.57 -7.38 -10.80
N VAL A 14 2.65 -8.64 -11.23
CA VAL A 14 2.32 -9.06 -12.59
C VAL A 14 0.90 -9.61 -12.58
N GLN A 15 0.02 -9.03 -13.39
CA GLN A 15 -1.36 -9.50 -13.56
C GLN A 15 -1.46 -10.66 -14.56
N PRO A 16 -2.50 -11.51 -14.50
CA PRO A 16 -2.64 -12.66 -15.41
C PRO A 16 -2.72 -12.27 -16.90
N ASP A 17 -3.15 -11.05 -17.22
CA ASP A 17 -3.21 -10.50 -18.58
C ASP A 17 -1.86 -9.91 -19.04
N GLY A 18 -0.82 -10.05 -18.23
CA GLY A 18 0.52 -9.55 -18.51
C GLY A 18 0.74 -8.08 -18.17
N LYS A 19 -0.27 -7.38 -17.68
CA LYS A 19 -0.09 -6.01 -17.19
C LYS A 19 0.76 -5.98 -15.92
N LEU A 20 1.48 -4.89 -15.74
CA LEU A 20 2.34 -4.68 -14.57
C LEU A 20 1.76 -3.58 -13.71
N VAL A 21 1.62 -3.83 -12.42
CA VAL A 21 1.26 -2.79 -11.43
C VAL A 21 2.48 -2.54 -10.56
N VAL A 22 2.95 -1.31 -10.51
CA VAL A 22 3.99 -0.88 -9.58
C VAL A 22 3.37 -0.08 -8.46
N GLY A 23 3.86 -0.26 -7.24
CA GLY A 23 3.40 0.42 -6.04
C GLY A 23 4.54 1.06 -5.27
N GLY A 24 4.26 2.17 -4.62
CA GLY A 24 5.22 2.89 -3.82
C GLY A 24 4.64 4.18 -3.25
N LEU A 25 5.30 5.29 -3.45
CA LEU A 25 4.83 6.60 -3.02
C LEU A 25 4.92 7.63 -4.15
N ALA A 26 4.05 8.64 -4.08
CA ALA A 26 4.17 9.90 -4.82
C ALA A 26 4.34 11.05 -3.84
N TYR A 27 5.20 12.01 -4.20
CA TYR A 27 5.31 13.28 -3.50
C TYR A 27 4.19 14.22 -3.99
N THR A 28 3.10 14.21 -3.24
CA THR A 28 1.99 15.17 -3.29
C THR A 28 2.30 16.31 -2.30
N PRO A 29 1.36 17.10 -1.78
CA PRO A 29 1.66 17.96 -0.63
C PRO A 29 2.19 17.22 0.61
N GLY A 30 1.91 15.88 0.71
CA GLY A 30 2.56 14.94 1.62
C GLY A 30 3.33 13.85 0.86
N GLN A 31 3.27 12.63 1.35
CA GLN A 31 3.65 11.41 0.63
C GLN A 31 2.46 10.48 0.66
N ASP A 32 1.96 10.08 -0.50
CA ASP A 32 0.76 9.24 -0.59
C ASP A 32 1.08 7.89 -1.23
N PHE A 33 0.28 6.87 -0.93
CA PHE A 33 0.29 5.64 -1.71
C PHE A 33 0.18 5.96 -3.18
N ALA A 34 1.03 5.39 -4.01
CA ALA A 34 0.97 5.55 -5.45
C ALA A 34 1.03 4.19 -6.16
N LEU A 35 0.13 4.01 -7.11
CA LEU A 35 0.13 2.90 -8.05
C LEU A 35 0.26 3.43 -9.47
N ALA A 36 0.96 2.70 -10.32
CA ALA A 36 0.92 2.92 -11.77
C ALA A 36 0.78 1.57 -12.47
N ARG A 37 -0.06 1.51 -13.52
CA ARG A 37 -0.24 0.28 -14.30
C ARG A 37 0.29 0.44 -15.71
N PHE A 38 0.99 -0.59 -16.18
CA PHE A 38 1.58 -0.66 -17.51
C PHE A 38 1.00 -1.82 -18.30
N ASN A 39 0.83 -1.62 -19.59
CA ASN A 39 0.52 -2.65 -20.53
C ASN A 39 1.72 -3.61 -20.72
N PRO A 40 1.51 -4.82 -21.30
CA PRO A 40 2.61 -5.77 -21.55
C PRO A 40 3.73 -5.23 -22.45
N ASP A 41 3.42 -4.24 -23.28
CA ASP A 41 4.39 -3.57 -24.16
C ASP A 41 5.21 -2.46 -23.44
N GLY A 42 4.94 -2.25 -22.14
CA GLY A 42 5.60 -1.24 -21.32
C GLY A 42 5.00 0.17 -21.42
N THR A 43 3.96 0.38 -22.21
CA THR A 43 3.23 1.65 -22.24
C THR A 43 2.35 1.79 -21.00
N LEU A 44 2.05 3.02 -20.60
CA LEU A 44 1.15 3.29 -19.48
C LEU A 44 -0.30 2.88 -19.85
N ASP A 45 -0.97 2.14 -18.97
CA ASP A 45 -2.38 1.79 -19.15
C ASP A 45 -3.30 2.92 -18.70
N THR A 46 -3.66 3.78 -19.62
CA THR A 46 -4.49 4.98 -19.36
C THR A 46 -5.92 4.70 -18.90
N GLN A 47 -6.34 3.43 -18.90
CA GLN A 47 -7.65 3.00 -18.38
C GLN A 47 -7.61 2.71 -16.87
N PHE A 48 -6.46 2.85 -16.22
CA PHE A 48 -6.28 2.63 -14.79
C PHE A 48 -6.17 3.96 -14.06
N GLY A 49 -7.09 4.22 -13.13
CA GLY A 49 -7.09 5.46 -12.34
C GLY A 49 -7.14 6.72 -13.20
N ASP A 50 -6.35 7.71 -12.82
CA ASP A 50 -6.16 8.92 -13.63
C ASP A 50 -4.98 8.72 -14.59
N GLN A 51 -5.27 8.47 -15.87
CA GLN A 51 -4.27 8.31 -16.94
C GLN A 51 -3.16 7.28 -16.59
N GLY A 52 -3.53 6.19 -15.92
CA GLY A 52 -2.61 5.08 -15.59
C GLY A 52 -2.02 5.15 -14.18
N VAL A 53 -2.42 6.12 -13.38
CA VAL A 53 -1.89 6.36 -12.04
C VAL A 53 -3.02 6.50 -11.02
N VAL A 54 -2.79 5.99 -9.81
CA VAL A 54 -3.67 6.20 -8.64
C VAL A 54 -2.82 6.74 -7.51
N THR A 55 -3.29 7.77 -6.82
CA THR A 55 -2.74 8.22 -5.53
C THR A 55 -3.81 8.08 -4.46
N THR A 56 -3.42 7.68 -3.25
CA THR A 56 -4.34 7.48 -2.13
C THR A 56 -3.71 8.00 -0.85
N ASP A 57 -4.34 9.00 -0.28
CA ASP A 57 -4.00 9.54 1.04
C ASP A 57 -4.66 8.67 2.13
N LEU A 58 -3.87 8.20 3.09
CA LEU A 58 -4.32 7.46 4.27
C LEU A 58 -4.16 8.29 5.56
N GLY A 59 -3.86 9.58 5.42
CA GLY A 59 -3.82 10.54 6.52
C GLY A 59 -2.44 10.85 7.07
N GLY A 60 -1.37 10.56 6.31
CA GLY A 60 -0.02 10.84 6.79
C GLY A 60 1.03 10.87 5.67
N SER A 61 2.19 10.36 5.98
CA SER A 61 3.22 10.05 4.99
C SER A 61 3.10 8.55 4.68
N ASP A 62 2.65 8.24 3.47
CA ASP A 62 2.19 6.92 3.11
C ASP A 62 3.13 6.27 2.10
N VAL A 63 3.42 4.98 2.26
CA VAL A 63 4.28 4.23 1.34
C VAL A 63 3.84 2.78 1.20
N ILE A 64 3.74 2.30 -0.04
CA ILE A 64 3.46 0.89 -0.36
C ILE A 64 4.78 0.10 -0.34
N PHE A 65 4.78 -1.05 0.35
CA PHE A 65 5.90 -2.00 0.35
C PHE A 65 5.53 -3.35 -0.27
N ALA A 66 4.23 -3.68 -0.35
CA ALA A 66 3.78 -4.95 -0.89
C ALA A 66 2.50 -4.79 -1.72
N LEU A 67 2.39 -5.61 -2.77
CA LEU A 67 1.20 -5.72 -3.62
C LEU A 67 0.77 -7.19 -3.72
N ALA A 68 -0.54 -7.42 -3.76
CA ALA A 68 -1.10 -8.73 -4.06
C ALA A 68 -2.36 -8.60 -4.92
N LEU A 69 -2.66 -9.66 -5.69
CA LEU A 69 -3.86 -9.74 -6.51
C LEU A 69 -4.86 -10.71 -5.88
N GLN A 70 -6.02 -10.23 -5.53
CA GLN A 70 -7.15 -11.03 -5.08
C GLN A 70 -8.04 -11.49 -6.25
N PRO A 71 -8.93 -12.48 -6.04
CA PRO A 71 -9.95 -12.85 -7.01
C PRO A 71 -10.75 -11.63 -7.51
N GLY A 72 -11.15 -11.66 -8.78
CA GLY A 72 -11.82 -10.51 -9.43
C GLY A 72 -10.86 -9.41 -9.84
N SER A 73 -9.56 -9.70 -9.90
CA SER A 73 -8.50 -8.75 -10.29
C SER A 73 -8.41 -7.52 -9.36
N LYS A 74 -8.88 -7.65 -8.13
CA LYS A 74 -8.72 -6.61 -7.11
C LYS A 74 -7.27 -6.54 -6.65
N ILE A 75 -6.73 -5.35 -6.51
CA ILE A 75 -5.35 -5.10 -6.09
C ILE A 75 -5.36 -4.70 -4.61
N VAL A 76 -4.58 -5.42 -3.79
CA VAL A 76 -4.32 -5.03 -2.41
C VAL A 76 -2.92 -4.42 -2.36
N ALA A 77 -2.83 -3.20 -1.87
CA ALA A 77 -1.60 -2.52 -1.54
C ALA A 77 -1.45 -2.47 -0.02
N ALA A 78 -0.27 -2.79 0.48
CA ALA A 78 0.04 -2.78 1.89
C ALA A 78 1.39 -2.10 2.15
N GLY A 79 1.45 -1.36 3.27
CA GLY A 79 2.63 -0.62 3.62
C GLY A 79 2.46 0.14 4.94
N GLY A 80 2.87 1.39 4.99
CA GLY A 80 2.76 2.20 6.18
C GLY A 80 2.12 3.56 5.93
N SER A 81 1.49 4.09 6.98
CA SER A 81 0.94 5.45 7.03
C SER A 81 1.37 6.13 8.33
N GLY A 82 1.64 7.43 8.26
CA GLY A 82 2.08 8.24 9.40
C GLY A 82 3.56 8.60 9.34
N GLY A 83 4.06 9.36 10.31
CA GLY A 83 5.40 9.94 10.26
C GLY A 83 5.46 11.27 9.50
N GLY A 84 6.35 12.18 9.89
CA GLY A 84 6.49 13.49 9.25
C GLY A 84 7.14 13.42 7.87
N ALA A 85 6.93 14.45 7.06
CA ALA A 85 7.53 14.66 5.75
C ALA A 85 9.07 14.68 5.85
N GLY A 86 9.72 13.54 5.73
CA GLY A 86 11.17 13.41 5.89
C GLY A 86 11.67 11.98 5.81
N GLY A 87 10.80 11.00 5.51
CA GLY A 87 11.19 9.60 5.34
C GLY A 87 11.50 8.90 6.67
N GLY A 88 10.99 9.42 7.76
CA GLY A 88 10.98 8.76 9.05
C GLY A 88 10.01 7.57 9.05
N TYR A 89 10.18 6.69 10.00
CA TYR A 89 9.44 5.45 10.17
C TYR A 89 7.94 5.70 10.13
N THR A 90 7.24 4.91 9.31
CA THR A 90 5.77 4.92 9.30
C THR A 90 5.24 4.46 10.63
N SER A 91 4.20 5.13 11.12
CA SER A 91 3.71 4.90 12.50
C SER A 91 2.69 3.79 12.60
N SER A 92 2.08 3.34 11.48
CA SER A 92 0.98 2.38 11.47
C SER A 92 1.00 1.49 10.24
N PHE A 93 0.48 0.27 10.35
CA PHE A 93 0.22 -0.57 9.17
C PHE A 93 -0.93 0.03 8.36
N ALA A 94 -0.75 0.11 7.05
CA ALA A 94 -1.75 0.69 6.15
C ALA A 94 -2.01 -0.25 4.97
N LEU A 95 -3.29 -0.42 4.64
CA LEU A 95 -3.73 -1.18 3.48
C LEU A 95 -4.75 -0.35 2.69
N ALA A 96 -4.72 -0.54 1.38
CA ALA A 96 -5.78 -0.07 0.50
C ALA A 96 -6.12 -1.17 -0.52
N ARG A 97 -7.40 -1.31 -0.83
CA ARG A 97 -7.87 -2.24 -1.87
C ARG A 97 -8.49 -1.48 -3.02
N TYR A 98 -8.12 -1.89 -4.22
CA TYR A 98 -8.55 -1.25 -5.46
C TYR A 98 -9.28 -2.23 -6.37
N ASN A 99 -10.28 -1.72 -7.06
CA ASN A 99 -10.95 -2.38 -8.16
C ASN A 99 -10.00 -2.51 -9.38
N PRO A 100 -10.36 -3.34 -10.39
CA PRO A 100 -9.53 -3.50 -11.60
C PRO A 100 -9.28 -2.21 -12.38
N ASP A 101 -10.13 -1.20 -12.23
CA ASP A 101 -10.00 0.12 -12.86
C ASP A 101 -9.13 1.11 -12.07
N GLY A 102 -8.69 0.73 -10.86
CA GLY A 102 -7.89 1.57 -9.96
C GLY A 102 -8.70 2.41 -8.97
N SER A 103 -10.03 2.38 -9.01
CA SER A 103 -10.86 2.99 -7.98
C SER A 103 -10.73 2.25 -6.64
N LEU A 104 -10.91 2.93 -5.52
CA LEU A 104 -10.98 2.28 -4.20
C LEU A 104 -12.18 1.34 -4.12
N ASP A 105 -11.97 0.17 -3.53
CA ASP A 105 -13.02 -0.82 -3.32
C ASP A 105 -13.71 -0.59 -1.97
N ALA A 106 -14.81 0.13 -1.97
CA ALA A 106 -15.57 0.46 -0.76
C ALA A 106 -16.17 -0.77 -0.02
N SER A 107 -16.08 -1.97 -0.59
CA SER A 107 -16.44 -3.19 0.15
C SER A 107 -15.35 -3.66 1.13
N PHE A 108 -14.16 -3.04 1.07
CA PHE A 108 -13.06 -3.26 2.00
C PHE A 108 -13.09 -2.14 3.06
N ASP A 109 -13.44 -2.47 4.28
CA ASP A 109 -13.53 -1.56 5.44
C ASP A 109 -14.32 -0.26 5.16
N ALA A 110 -15.41 -0.37 4.37
CA ALA A 110 -16.36 0.70 4.03
C ALA A 110 -15.84 1.82 3.11
N ASP A 111 -14.54 2.08 3.04
CA ASP A 111 -13.95 3.14 2.20
C ASP A 111 -12.78 2.66 1.32
N GLY A 112 -12.44 1.37 1.42
CA GLY A 112 -11.32 0.78 0.68
C GLY A 112 -9.97 0.92 1.37
N LYS A 113 -9.91 1.44 2.61
CA LYS A 113 -8.67 1.74 3.34
C LYS A 113 -8.72 1.21 4.77
N VAL A 114 -7.59 0.73 5.28
CA VAL A 114 -7.42 0.33 6.69
C VAL A 114 -6.10 0.87 7.20
N VAL A 115 -6.12 1.51 8.35
CA VAL A 115 -4.93 1.88 9.11
C VAL A 115 -4.99 1.20 10.47
N THR A 116 -3.94 0.47 10.84
CA THR A 116 -3.84 -0.26 12.10
C THR A 116 -2.63 0.20 12.87
N ASP A 117 -2.88 0.81 14.02
CA ASP A 117 -1.89 1.22 15.00
C ASP A 117 -1.78 0.16 16.10
N PHE A 118 -0.59 -0.35 16.38
CA PHE A 118 -0.32 -1.30 17.46
C PHE A 118 0.01 -0.61 18.79
N ALA A 119 -0.34 0.67 18.92
CA ALA A 119 -0.14 1.48 20.13
C ALA A 119 1.34 1.59 20.57
N GLY A 120 2.25 1.54 19.59
CA GLY A 120 3.70 1.71 19.79
C GLY A 120 4.20 3.14 19.59
N ALA A 121 5.50 3.28 19.42
CA ALA A 121 6.13 4.51 18.97
C ALA A 121 6.13 4.58 17.43
N ALA A 122 6.36 3.44 16.77
CA ALA A 122 6.30 3.30 15.33
C ALA A 122 6.04 1.84 14.97
N ASP A 123 5.29 1.62 13.89
CA ASP A 123 5.05 0.32 13.29
C ASP A 123 5.54 0.34 11.84
N SER A 124 6.03 -0.78 11.33
CA SER A 124 6.43 -0.88 9.93
C SER A 124 5.98 -2.20 9.34
N LEU A 125 5.13 -2.14 8.32
CA LEU A 125 4.71 -3.29 7.53
C LEU A 125 5.75 -3.56 6.43
N LEU A 126 6.23 -4.79 6.35
CA LEU A 126 7.27 -5.17 5.39
C LEU A 126 6.83 -6.26 4.40
N ALA A 127 5.85 -7.05 4.76
CA ALA A 127 5.46 -8.20 3.96
C ALA A 127 3.95 -8.42 3.99
N MET A 128 3.42 -8.96 2.89
CA MET A 128 2.02 -9.36 2.74
C MET A 128 1.92 -10.70 2.03
N ARG A 129 0.93 -11.51 2.43
CA ARG A 129 0.52 -12.75 1.76
C ARG A 129 -1.00 -12.86 1.78
N LEU A 130 -1.54 -13.46 0.72
CA LEU A 130 -2.94 -13.88 0.70
C LEU A 130 -3.03 -15.34 1.14
N GLN A 131 -4.01 -15.65 1.98
CA GLN A 131 -4.38 -17.01 2.33
C GLN A 131 -5.32 -17.60 1.25
N ALA A 132 -5.45 -18.91 1.23
CA ALA A 132 -6.32 -19.60 0.26
C ALA A 132 -7.81 -19.20 0.40
N ASP A 133 -8.23 -18.75 1.58
CA ASP A 133 -9.57 -18.23 1.86
C ASP A 133 -9.75 -16.73 1.53
N GLY A 134 -8.74 -16.11 0.91
CA GLY A 134 -8.73 -14.71 0.49
C GLY A 134 -8.34 -13.71 1.58
N ARG A 135 -8.13 -14.16 2.82
CA ARG A 135 -7.66 -13.27 3.90
C ARG A 135 -6.28 -12.72 3.60
N ILE A 136 -6.05 -11.49 4.05
CA ILE A 136 -4.78 -10.77 3.88
C ILE A 136 -4.00 -10.90 5.18
N VAL A 137 -2.80 -11.48 5.14
CA VAL A 137 -1.88 -11.52 6.28
C VAL A 137 -0.72 -10.59 6.00
N VAL A 138 -0.43 -9.72 6.93
CA VAL A 138 0.68 -8.78 6.88
C VAL A 138 1.59 -8.96 8.08
N ALA A 139 2.86 -8.71 7.89
CA ALA A 139 3.87 -8.84 8.92
C ALA A 139 4.90 -7.70 8.83
N GLY A 140 5.47 -7.37 9.96
CA GLY A 140 6.49 -6.36 10.11
C GLY A 140 6.97 -6.28 11.55
N TRP A 141 7.18 -5.09 12.03
CA TRP A 141 7.61 -4.85 13.41
C TRP A 141 6.87 -3.65 14.00
N ARG A 142 6.84 -3.60 15.32
CA ARG A 142 6.44 -2.45 16.11
C ARG A 142 7.55 -2.07 17.09
N GLU A 143 7.64 -0.79 17.40
CA GLU A 143 8.53 -0.27 18.42
C GLU A 143 7.75 -0.07 19.73
N LEU A 144 8.24 -0.66 20.80
CA LEU A 144 7.68 -0.45 22.13
C LEU A 144 8.22 0.84 22.73
N ARG A 145 7.33 1.64 23.32
CA ARG A 145 7.74 2.82 24.10
C ARG A 145 8.25 2.38 25.47
N GLY A 146 9.53 2.64 25.74
CA GLY A 146 10.17 2.31 27.01
C GLY A 146 11.45 3.11 27.23
N ALA A 147 12.17 2.83 28.32
CA ALA A 147 13.46 3.44 28.60
C ALA A 147 14.55 3.04 27.57
N GLN A 148 14.34 1.94 26.90
CA GLN A 148 15.08 1.50 25.69
C GLN A 148 14.07 1.14 24.61
N SER A 149 14.38 1.51 23.36
CA SER A 149 13.56 1.16 22.20
C SER A 149 13.72 -0.32 21.93
N GLU A 150 12.64 -1.09 22.03
CA GLU A 150 12.60 -2.52 21.70
C GLU A 150 11.70 -2.73 20.47
N LEU A 151 12.18 -3.57 19.55
CA LEU A 151 11.43 -3.95 18.36
C LEU A 151 10.82 -5.34 18.57
N GLU A 152 9.55 -5.48 18.29
CA GLU A 152 8.82 -6.75 18.30
C GLU A 152 8.23 -7.07 16.94
N PHE A 153 8.03 -8.35 16.65
CA PHE A 153 7.25 -8.77 15.48
C PHE A 153 5.80 -8.30 15.63
N ALA A 154 5.27 -7.70 14.57
CA ALA A 154 3.87 -7.34 14.43
C ALA A 154 3.25 -8.12 13.27
N VAL A 155 2.09 -8.74 13.52
CA VAL A 155 1.33 -9.49 12.52
C VAL A 155 -0.13 -9.10 12.62
N ALA A 156 -0.75 -8.81 11.48
CA ALA A 156 -2.19 -8.58 11.40
C ALA A 156 -2.81 -9.42 10.29
N ARG A 157 -4.10 -9.72 10.43
CA ARG A 157 -4.88 -10.43 9.44
C ARG A 157 -6.20 -9.73 9.20
N TYR A 158 -6.50 -9.44 7.94
CA TYR A 158 -7.71 -8.74 7.51
C TYR A 158 -8.60 -9.67 6.70
N TRP A 159 -9.92 -9.44 6.81
CA TRP A 159 -10.92 -10.10 5.99
C TRP A 159 -10.91 -9.52 4.57
N PRO A 160 -11.25 -10.35 3.54
CA PRO A 160 -11.31 -9.89 2.16
C PRO A 160 -12.44 -8.92 1.89
#